data_394539ad5cf68349deed744340945742
#
_entry.id   394539ad5cf68349deed744340945742
#
_cell.length_a   1.000
_cell.length_b   1.000
_cell.length_c   1.000
_cell.angle_alpha   90.00
_cell.angle_beta   90.00
_cell.angle_gamma   90.00
#
_symmetry.space_group_name_H-M   'P 1'
#
loop_
_entity.id
_entity.type
_entity.pdbx_description
1 polymer ?
#
loop_
_entity_poly.entity_id
_entity_poly.type
_entity_poly.pdbx_seq_one_letter_code
_entity_poly.pdbx_strand_id
1 'polypeptide(L)'
;MVYAEPESTRWVNRVAAPLKAFAAAESSGAAVLVAAAVVALVWCTASPDGYQSFWSTHLRIAVGGHELSETLRVWVNSGLMTIFFLVVGLEARREFDLGDLRERRRFVLPCAAGLAGMLVPAVIYALLRHGQTGADAWGMVISTDTALALGLLSVVGRGLPERLRVFLVTVFVVDDVVALVVVTLAYTEDVELRPVLIALVALTLVLVVRRLAPVRPLLVPVLLLGVAWVALMQSGVDPIILGLVVGLATSAYAPSRDDLEQASTLFLGFREQPTAELAFAAKAGVLRSVSGNALLQSGLQPWSGYVVVPLFALANAGIDLDPDFLRTAYSHGLVWAIVVAYVVGKPIGVVGASWLVERLTGGSVRPAVGWTGVVGSGTLAGIGFTVSFIVADMALEGPQLAEAKLGVLTAAVISTGVSVVVFARTKHMTEVRRARALLGDSTPLVDLYCEVGSEHDHVRGSETAKVTLVEYGDLECPYCGRAEPVVRELLKDTDLRYVWRHLPLTDVHPHAQLAAEASEAAGAQGRFWEMHDRLLDHQDRLEPHDLLEHARELGLDLARFRDDMIEHRHAARIARDVASADMSGVAGTPTFFINGRRHHGSFNLETLSAAIADARARALIETSG
;
A
#
# COMPACT_ATOMS: atom_id res chain seq x y z
N MET A 1 -19.64 -8.02 33.51
CA MET A 1 -18.41 -8.04 34.35
C MET A 1 -17.27 -7.43 33.55
N VAL A 2 -16.91 -6.18 33.80
CA VAL A 2 -15.79 -5.51 33.18
C VAL A 2 -14.51 -6.08 33.81
N TYR A 3 -13.77 -6.88 33.08
CA TYR A 3 -12.44 -7.31 33.49
C TYR A 3 -11.51 -6.09 33.55
N ALA A 4 -11.14 -5.67 34.76
CA ALA A 4 -10.11 -4.66 34.95
C ALA A 4 -8.79 -5.25 34.49
N GLU A 5 -8.17 -4.65 33.45
CA GLU A 5 -6.83 -5.02 33.01
C GLU A 5 -5.82 -4.88 34.16
N PRO A 6 -4.89 -5.84 34.33
CA PRO A 6 -3.85 -5.76 35.36
C PRO A 6 -2.95 -4.52 35.16
N GLU A 7 -2.49 -3.89 36.24
CA GLU A 7 -1.68 -2.65 36.21
C GLU A 7 -0.39 -2.77 35.39
N SER A 8 0.19 -3.97 35.33
CA SER A 8 1.35 -4.26 34.47
C SER A 8 1.07 -4.07 32.98
N THR A 9 -0.17 -4.36 32.53
CA THR A 9 -0.61 -4.19 31.14
C THR A 9 -0.84 -2.71 30.81
N ARG A 10 -1.26 -1.91 31.81
CA ARG A 10 -1.45 -0.46 31.61
C ARG A 10 -0.14 0.30 31.40
N TRP A 11 0.94 -0.09 32.07
CA TRP A 11 2.23 0.55 31.91
C TRP A 11 2.85 0.22 30.54
N VAL A 12 2.82 -1.06 30.13
CA VAL A 12 3.25 -1.52 28.80
C VAL A 12 2.46 -0.81 27.70
N ASN A 13 1.14 -0.67 27.84
CA ASN A 13 0.30 0.03 26.87
C ASN A 13 0.59 1.54 26.81
N ARG A 14 0.94 2.20 27.93
CA ARG A 14 1.31 3.63 27.93
C ARG A 14 2.63 3.92 27.19
N VAL A 15 3.60 3.01 27.23
CA VAL A 15 4.87 3.16 26.50
C VAL A 15 4.75 2.60 25.08
N ALA A 16 4.02 1.49 24.90
CA ALA A 16 3.87 0.84 23.60
C ALA A 16 2.90 1.58 22.67
N ALA A 17 1.88 2.27 23.19
CA ALA A 17 0.91 2.99 22.37
C ALA A 17 1.54 4.11 21.50
N PRO A 18 2.34 5.04 22.05
CA PRO A 18 3.01 6.05 21.23
C PRO A 18 4.04 5.45 20.27
N LEU A 19 4.76 4.39 20.68
CA LEU A 19 5.67 3.66 19.80
C LEU A 19 4.93 2.93 18.66
N LYS A 20 3.78 2.30 18.96
CA LYS A 20 2.92 1.68 17.93
C LYS A 20 2.30 2.73 17.01
N ALA A 21 1.85 3.86 17.53
CA ALA A 21 1.34 4.97 16.74
C ALA A 21 2.43 5.59 15.84
N PHE A 22 3.65 5.74 16.37
CA PHE A 22 4.81 6.16 15.58
C PHE A 22 5.14 5.13 14.50
N ALA A 23 5.20 3.84 14.85
CA ALA A 23 5.48 2.77 13.89
C ALA A 23 4.35 2.56 12.85
N ALA A 24 3.13 3.00 13.13
CA ALA A 24 2.03 2.95 12.17
C ALA A 24 2.04 4.14 11.18
N ALA A 25 2.81 5.21 11.48
CA ALA A 25 2.91 6.36 10.59
C ALA A 25 3.95 6.08 9.49
N GLU A 26 3.55 6.16 8.22
CA GLU A 26 4.46 5.97 7.06
C GLU A 26 5.66 6.91 7.05
N SER A 27 5.49 8.13 7.60
CA SER A 27 6.58 9.11 7.73
C SER A 27 7.70 8.68 8.67
N SER A 28 7.44 7.75 9.58
CA SER A 28 8.42 7.34 10.59
C SER A 28 9.55 6.48 10.00
N GLY A 29 9.24 5.57 9.06
CA GLY A 29 10.26 4.79 8.36
C GLY A 29 11.23 5.67 7.57
N ALA A 30 10.71 6.67 6.85
CA ALA A 30 11.53 7.65 6.14
C ALA A 30 12.38 8.50 7.08
N ALA A 31 11.86 8.88 8.25
CA ALA A 31 12.62 9.63 9.26
C ALA A 31 13.78 8.80 9.82
N VAL A 32 13.57 7.52 10.11
CA VAL A 32 14.62 6.60 10.57
C VAL A 32 15.68 6.39 9.49
N LEU A 33 15.27 6.27 8.22
CA LEU A 33 16.18 6.16 7.08
C LEU A 33 17.07 7.40 6.95
N VAL A 34 16.48 8.60 6.98
CA VAL A 34 17.24 9.87 6.92
C VAL A 34 18.20 9.98 8.12
N ALA A 35 17.73 9.64 9.32
CA ALA A 35 18.59 9.63 10.50
C ALA A 35 19.78 8.67 10.35
N ALA A 36 19.54 7.46 9.82
CA ALA A 36 20.62 6.49 9.56
C ALA A 36 21.62 7.01 8.53
N ALA A 37 21.15 7.65 7.45
CA ALA A 37 22.03 8.27 6.45
C ALA A 37 22.89 9.41 7.07
N VAL A 38 22.28 10.27 7.90
CA VAL A 38 23.02 11.33 8.61
C VAL A 38 24.05 10.75 9.56
N VAL A 39 23.71 9.70 10.31
CA VAL A 39 24.66 9.01 11.20
C VAL A 39 25.82 8.42 10.39
N ALA A 40 25.55 7.81 9.23
CA ALA A 40 26.59 7.29 8.34
C ALA A 40 27.57 8.38 7.87
N LEU A 41 27.03 9.54 7.45
CA LEU A 41 27.83 10.69 7.02
C LEU A 41 28.70 11.22 8.15
N VAL A 42 28.11 11.44 9.34
CA VAL A 42 28.85 11.92 10.52
C VAL A 42 29.92 10.93 10.95
N TRP A 43 29.59 9.64 10.98
CA TRP A 43 30.55 8.60 11.36
C TRP A 43 31.70 8.52 10.36
N CYS A 44 31.42 8.49 9.06
CA CYS A 44 32.46 8.42 8.03
C CYS A 44 33.35 9.66 8.04
N THR A 45 32.78 10.87 8.20
CA THR A 45 33.59 12.12 8.30
C THR A 45 34.42 12.19 9.57
N ALA A 46 33.90 11.69 10.72
CA ALA A 46 34.64 11.70 11.98
C ALA A 46 35.75 10.62 12.05
N SER A 47 35.55 9.47 11.40
CA SER A 47 36.49 8.34 11.40
C SER A 47 36.33 7.51 10.10
N PRO A 48 36.90 7.95 8.97
CA PRO A 48 36.80 7.25 7.70
C PRO A 48 37.30 5.81 7.76
N ASP A 49 38.49 5.61 8.35
CA ASP A 49 39.10 4.29 8.51
C ASP A 49 38.25 3.37 9.40
N GLY A 50 37.72 3.92 10.50
CA GLY A 50 36.83 3.17 11.41
C GLY A 50 35.56 2.71 10.73
N TYR A 51 34.93 3.58 9.94
CA TYR A 51 33.73 3.26 9.15
C TYR A 51 34.05 2.18 8.12
N GLN A 52 35.10 2.32 7.32
CA GLN A 52 35.47 1.34 6.30
C GLN A 52 35.87 -0.01 6.92
N SER A 53 36.70 0.00 7.99
CA SER A 53 37.11 -1.23 8.68
C SER A 53 35.93 -2.01 9.24
N PHE A 54 34.93 -1.33 9.81
CA PHE A 54 33.72 -1.97 10.32
C PHE A 54 32.93 -2.67 9.19
N TRP A 55 32.63 -1.97 8.10
CA TRP A 55 31.82 -2.51 7.02
C TRP A 55 32.56 -3.51 6.12
N SER A 56 33.89 -3.52 6.12
CA SER A 56 34.73 -4.52 5.45
C SER A 56 34.99 -5.77 6.30
N THR A 57 34.52 -5.81 7.56
CA THR A 57 34.62 -7.00 8.41
C THR A 57 33.91 -8.18 7.78
N HIS A 58 34.59 -9.33 7.66
CA HIS A 58 34.05 -10.54 7.08
C HIS A 58 33.22 -11.34 8.09
N LEU A 59 31.99 -11.61 7.76
CA LEU A 59 31.15 -12.58 8.45
C LEU A 59 31.19 -13.91 7.68
N ARG A 60 31.66 -14.97 8.36
CA ARG A 60 31.86 -16.28 7.79
C ARG A 60 30.80 -17.25 8.29
N ILE A 61 30.13 -17.93 7.36
CA ILE A 61 29.19 -19.01 7.66
C ILE A 61 29.70 -20.27 6.97
N ALA A 62 30.11 -21.25 7.78
CA ALA A 62 30.62 -22.54 7.29
C ALA A 62 29.64 -23.67 7.61
N VAL A 63 29.26 -24.43 6.60
CA VAL A 63 28.36 -25.59 6.71
C VAL A 63 28.93 -26.75 5.89
N GLY A 64 29.34 -27.84 6.55
CA GLY A 64 29.70 -29.09 5.89
C GLY A 64 30.82 -28.98 4.85
N GLY A 65 31.81 -28.13 5.05
CA GLY A 65 32.93 -27.94 4.11
C GLY A 65 32.72 -26.87 3.05
N HIS A 66 31.57 -26.22 2.98
CA HIS A 66 31.31 -25.02 2.19
C HIS A 66 31.39 -23.81 3.11
N GLU A 67 32.18 -22.81 2.73
CA GLU A 67 32.34 -21.55 3.45
C GLU A 67 31.83 -20.40 2.60
N LEU A 68 30.89 -19.63 3.16
CA LEU A 68 30.45 -18.34 2.61
C LEU A 68 31.07 -17.24 3.49
N SER A 69 31.99 -16.49 2.91
CA SER A 69 32.74 -15.45 3.62
C SER A 69 32.60 -14.13 2.88
N GLU A 70 31.70 -13.28 3.38
CA GLU A 70 31.38 -12.01 2.76
C GLU A 70 31.52 -10.87 3.77
N THR A 71 31.72 -9.64 3.29
CA THR A 71 31.78 -8.46 4.16
C THR A 71 30.40 -8.12 4.71
N LEU A 72 30.34 -7.44 5.86
CA LEU A 72 29.09 -6.97 6.43
C LEU A 72 28.31 -6.10 5.45
N ARG A 73 28.99 -5.30 4.63
CA ARG A 73 28.36 -4.50 3.57
C ARG A 73 27.65 -5.37 2.54
N VAL A 74 28.27 -6.44 2.07
CA VAL A 74 27.66 -7.40 1.12
C VAL A 74 26.47 -8.11 1.76
N TRP A 75 26.55 -8.52 3.04
CA TRP A 75 25.42 -9.11 3.76
C TRP A 75 24.22 -8.15 3.86
N VAL A 76 24.47 -6.86 4.03
CA VAL A 76 23.41 -5.85 4.00
C VAL A 76 22.88 -5.65 2.58
N ASN A 77 23.77 -5.43 1.60
CA ASN A 77 23.40 -5.07 0.23
C ASN A 77 22.70 -6.21 -0.52
N SER A 78 23.14 -7.44 -0.37
CA SER A 78 22.53 -8.59 -1.06
C SER A 78 21.61 -9.41 -0.15
N GLY A 79 21.96 -9.60 1.14
CA GLY A 79 21.18 -10.40 2.07
C GLY A 79 19.92 -9.69 2.55
N LEU A 80 20.07 -8.57 3.25
CA LEU A 80 18.93 -7.84 3.80
C LEU A 80 18.10 -7.18 2.70
N MET A 81 18.73 -6.64 1.65
CA MET A 81 17.99 -6.03 0.54
C MET A 81 17.15 -7.04 -0.25
N THR A 82 17.46 -8.34 -0.23
CA THR A 82 16.55 -9.37 -0.76
C THR A 82 15.19 -9.34 -0.07
N ILE A 83 15.16 -9.08 1.26
CA ILE A 83 13.90 -8.95 2.03
C ILE A 83 13.17 -7.66 1.63
N PHE A 84 13.88 -6.57 1.44
CA PHE A 84 13.28 -5.32 0.95
C PHE A 84 12.62 -5.52 -0.41
N PHE A 85 13.33 -6.09 -1.39
CA PHE A 85 12.78 -6.33 -2.72
C PHE A 85 11.70 -7.43 -2.75
N LEU A 86 11.68 -8.33 -1.78
CA LEU A 86 10.53 -9.21 -1.55
C LEU A 86 9.28 -8.38 -1.21
N VAL A 87 9.39 -7.41 -0.30
CA VAL A 87 8.28 -6.51 0.04
C VAL A 87 7.85 -5.66 -1.15
N VAL A 88 8.79 -5.10 -1.91
CA VAL A 88 8.50 -4.37 -3.16
C VAL A 88 7.77 -5.25 -4.17
N GLY A 89 8.21 -6.51 -4.35
CA GLY A 89 7.54 -7.47 -5.24
C GLY A 89 6.13 -7.84 -4.77
N LEU A 90 5.91 -7.98 -3.45
CA LEU A 90 4.59 -8.21 -2.86
C LEU A 90 3.67 -7.00 -3.09
N GLU A 91 4.18 -5.79 -2.93
CA GLU A 91 3.45 -4.54 -3.17
C GLU A 91 3.09 -4.38 -4.64
N ALA A 92 4.07 -4.61 -5.54
CA ALA A 92 3.84 -4.63 -6.98
C ALA A 92 2.73 -5.62 -7.36
N ARG A 93 2.81 -6.86 -6.85
CA ARG A 93 1.79 -7.87 -7.11
C ARG A 93 0.42 -7.48 -6.62
N ARG A 94 0.33 -6.88 -5.44
CA ARG A 94 -0.92 -6.38 -4.88
C ARG A 94 -1.55 -5.30 -5.75
N GLU A 95 -0.74 -4.37 -6.29
CA GLU A 95 -1.20 -3.34 -7.23
C GLU A 95 -1.72 -3.95 -8.53
N PHE A 96 -1.10 -5.02 -9.06
CA PHE A 96 -1.56 -5.73 -10.25
C PHE A 96 -2.86 -6.51 -10.01
N ASP A 97 -3.03 -7.12 -8.84
CA ASP A 97 -4.19 -7.98 -8.56
C ASP A 97 -5.40 -7.20 -8.03
N LEU A 98 -5.18 -6.20 -7.17
CA LEU A 98 -6.24 -5.48 -6.42
C LEU A 98 -6.24 -3.96 -6.67
N GLY A 99 -5.13 -3.38 -7.11
CA GLY A 99 -4.97 -1.94 -7.29
C GLY A 99 -5.45 -1.40 -8.64
N ASP A 100 -5.10 -0.14 -8.91
CA ASP A 100 -5.46 0.57 -10.15
C ASP A 100 -4.83 -0.07 -11.41
N LEU A 101 -3.77 -0.88 -11.27
CA LEU A 101 -3.12 -1.63 -12.36
C LEU A 101 -3.97 -2.80 -12.90
N ARG A 102 -5.04 -3.19 -12.21
CA ARG A 102 -5.98 -4.23 -12.66
C ARG A 102 -6.65 -3.86 -13.99
N GLU A 103 -6.91 -2.57 -14.24
CA GLU A 103 -7.52 -2.11 -15.47
C GLU A 103 -6.45 -1.75 -16.52
N ARG A 104 -6.33 -2.55 -17.58
CA ARG A 104 -5.28 -2.40 -18.63
C ARG A 104 -5.20 -1.00 -19.24
N ARG A 105 -6.31 -0.30 -19.40
CA ARG A 105 -6.33 1.07 -19.94
C ARG A 105 -5.65 2.07 -19.01
N ARG A 106 -5.77 1.88 -17.69
CA ARG A 106 -5.18 2.76 -16.68
C ARG A 106 -3.71 2.43 -16.40
N PHE A 107 -3.30 1.19 -16.68
CA PHE A 107 -1.90 0.75 -16.59
C PHE A 107 -0.98 1.47 -17.58
N VAL A 108 -1.47 1.77 -18.80
CA VAL A 108 -0.64 2.32 -19.89
C VAL A 108 0.06 3.62 -19.49
N LEU A 109 -0.64 4.55 -18.85
CA LEU A 109 -0.08 5.86 -18.55
C LEU A 109 0.95 5.82 -17.41
N PRO A 110 0.69 5.22 -16.22
CA PRO A 110 1.72 5.08 -15.19
C PRO A 110 2.94 4.27 -15.66
N CYS A 111 2.70 3.22 -16.46
CA CYS A 111 3.79 2.43 -17.04
C CYS A 111 4.66 3.28 -17.99
N ALA A 112 4.04 4.03 -18.90
CA ALA A 112 4.77 4.93 -19.79
C ALA A 112 5.52 6.03 -19.01
N ALA A 113 4.88 6.59 -17.97
CA ALA A 113 5.49 7.59 -17.09
C ALA A 113 6.68 7.03 -16.31
N GLY A 114 6.57 5.83 -15.74
CA GLY A 114 7.66 5.14 -15.06
C GLY A 114 8.82 4.85 -16.01
N LEU A 115 8.55 4.20 -17.15
CA LEU A 115 9.57 3.87 -18.14
C LEU A 115 10.29 5.11 -18.69
N ALA A 116 9.56 6.17 -19.02
CA ALA A 116 10.18 7.41 -19.48
C ALA A 116 10.90 8.16 -18.35
N GLY A 117 10.37 8.05 -17.12
CA GLY A 117 11.02 8.52 -15.90
C GLY A 117 12.36 7.85 -15.62
N MET A 118 12.60 6.67 -16.18
CA MET A 118 13.91 5.96 -16.15
C MET A 118 14.77 6.31 -17.37
N LEU A 119 14.18 6.24 -18.55
CA LEU A 119 14.91 6.39 -19.81
C LEU A 119 15.46 7.81 -19.99
N VAL A 120 14.67 8.84 -19.71
CA VAL A 120 15.08 10.24 -19.92
C VAL A 120 16.26 10.63 -19.03
N PRO A 121 16.27 10.36 -17.70
CA PRO A 121 17.46 10.58 -16.87
C PRO A 121 18.69 9.82 -17.35
N ALA A 122 18.52 8.54 -17.73
CA ALA A 122 19.62 7.72 -18.23
C ALA A 122 20.24 8.32 -19.51
N VAL A 123 19.40 8.77 -20.45
CA VAL A 123 19.86 9.43 -21.68
C VAL A 123 20.56 10.77 -21.37
N ILE A 124 19.99 11.59 -20.47
CA ILE A 124 20.61 12.86 -20.07
C ILE A 124 21.98 12.61 -19.44
N TYR A 125 22.06 11.64 -18.52
CA TYR A 125 23.32 11.27 -17.89
C TYR A 125 24.35 10.79 -18.92
N ALA A 126 23.96 9.87 -19.79
CA ALA A 126 24.83 9.32 -20.84
C ALA A 126 25.35 10.40 -21.80
N LEU A 127 24.51 11.38 -22.16
CA LEU A 127 24.91 12.51 -22.98
C LEU A 127 25.89 13.46 -22.26
N LEU A 128 25.66 13.76 -20.98
CA LEU A 128 26.51 14.63 -20.19
C LEU A 128 27.86 13.99 -19.85
N ARG A 129 27.91 12.66 -19.77
CA ARG A 129 29.13 11.89 -19.46
C ARG A 129 29.76 11.20 -20.65
N HIS A 130 29.25 11.44 -21.86
CA HIS A 130 29.76 10.80 -23.07
C HIS A 130 31.29 10.98 -23.24
N GLY A 131 31.99 9.86 -23.35
CA GLY A 131 33.45 9.85 -23.51
C GLY A 131 34.25 10.25 -22.25
N GLN A 132 33.59 10.34 -21.08
CA GLN A 132 34.23 10.62 -19.81
C GLN A 132 34.20 9.39 -18.89
N THR A 133 35.05 9.40 -17.85
CA THR A 133 35.07 8.36 -16.83
C THR A 133 33.73 8.33 -16.06
N GLY A 134 33.23 7.14 -15.77
CA GLY A 134 31.92 6.96 -15.09
C GLY A 134 30.71 7.04 -16.02
N ALA A 135 30.89 7.02 -17.35
CA ALA A 135 29.78 6.97 -18.31
C ALA A 135 28.92 5.71 -18.12
N ASP A 136 29.52 4.60 -17.73
CA ASP A 136 28.86 3.30 -17.55
C ASP A 136 27.94 3.24 -16.33
N ALA A 137 28.03 4.21 -15.42
CA ALA A 137 27.20 4.28 -14.23
C ALA A 137 25.79 4.90 -14.48
N TRP A 138 25.30 4.93 -15.72
CA TRP A 138 24.00 5.49 -16.10
C TRP A 138 22.81 4.84 -15.36
N GLY A 139 22.94 3.58 -14.97
CA GLY A 139 21.90 2.88 -14.23
C GLY A 139 21.62 3.44 -12.83
N MET A 140 22.55 4.24 -12.25
CA MET A 140 22.31 4.81 -10.93
C MET A 140 21.21 5.89 -10.93
N VAL A 141 20.92 6.53 -12.07
CA VAL A 141 19.93 7.61 -12.18
C VAL A 141 18.54 7.13 -12.62
N ILE A 142 18.34 5.81 -12.80
CA ILE A 142 17.07 5.27 -13.28
C ILE A 142 16.05 5.08 -12.17
N SER A 143 16.44 4.69 -10.96
CA SER A 143 15.52 4.34 -9.87
C SER A 143 15.17 5.51 -8.97
N THR A 144 13.97 5.45 -8.41
CA THR A 144 13.44 6.34 -7.38
C THR A 144 13.45 5.62 -6.03
N ASP A 145 13.71 6.30 -4.93
CA ASP A 145 13.52 5.72 -3.60
C ASP A 145 12.07 5.92 -3.13
N THR A 146 11.29 4.87 -3.25
CA THR A 146 9.86 4.84 -2.92
C THR A 146 9.62 5.17 -1.44
N ALA A 147 10.47 4.67 -0.53
CA ALA A 147 10.31 4.89 0.90
C ALA A 147 10.52 6.36 1.28
N LEU A 148 11.57 7.01 0.74
CA LEU A 148 11.81 8.44 0.97
C LEU A 148 10.74 9.30 0.31
N ALA A 149 10.35 9.00 -0.92
CA ALA A 149 9.38 9.78 -1.68
C ALA A 149 7.99 9.74 -1.03
N LEU A 150 7.50 8.57 -0.60
CA LEU A 150 6.23 8.43 0.11
C LEU A 150 6.29 9.01 1.53
N GLY A 151 7.42 8.84 2.22
CA GLY A 151 7.64 9.45 3.52
C GLY A 151 7.60 10.99 3.44
N LEU A 152 8.22 11.59 2.42
CA LEU A 152 8.11 13.02 2.17
C LEU A 152 6.69 13.44 1.82
N LEU A 153 6.00 12.66 0.97
CA LEU A 153 4.61 12.93 0.62
C LEU A 153 3.71 12.93 1.85
N SER A 154 3.91 12.04 2.81
CA SER A 154 3.12 12.00 4.05
C SER A 154 3.29 13.27 4.92
N VAL A 155 4.45 13.93 4.84
CA VAL A 155 4.74 15.17 5.57
C VAL A 155 4.23 16.39 4.83
N VAL A 156 4.57 16.50 3.53
CA VAL A 156 4.23 17.66 2.69
C VAL A 156 2.79 17.59 2.19
N GLY A 157 2.29 16.38 2.02
CA GLY A 157 1.04 16.02 1.37
C GLY A 157 -0.19 16.04 2.28
N ARG A 158 -0.13 16.55 3.51
CA ARG A 158 -1.33 16.67 4.36
C ARG A 158 -2.43 17.43 3.63
N GLY A 159 -3.55 16.73 3.34
CA GLY A 159 -4.68 17.25 2.56
C GLY A 159 -4.51 17.14 1.04
N LEU A 160 -3.58 16.33 0.55
CA LEU A 160 -3.56 15.88 -0.85
C LEU A 160 -4.50 14.68 -1.04
N PRO A 161 -5.14 14.57 -2.23
CA PRO A 161 -6.04 13.46 -2.53
C PRO A 161 -5.34 12.09 -2.46
N GLU A 162 -6.01 11.08 -1.94
CA GLU A 162 -5.50 9.70 -1.86
C GLU A 162 -5.10 9.13 -3.24
N ARG A 163 -5.81 9.54 -4.29
CA ARG A 163 -5.46 9.16 -5.68
C ARG A 163 -4.07 9.59 -6.11
N LEU A 164 -3.59 10.73 -5.65
CA LEU A 164 -2.23 11.17 -5.98
C LEU A 164 -1.21 10.18 -5.40
N ARG A 165 -1.48 9.69 -4.21
CA ARG A 165 -0.66 8.66 -3.56
C ARG A 165 -0.70 7.35 -4.33
N VAL A 166 -1.89 6.88 -4.72
CA VAL A 166 -2.06 5.66 -5.52
C VAL A 166 -1.32 5.80 -6.85
N PHE A 167 -1.48 6.92 -7.56
CA PHE A 167 -0.77 7.18 -8.81
C PHE A 167 0.76 7.15 -8.63
N LEU A 168 1.28 7.78 -7.56
CA LEU A 168 2.71 7.77 -7.23
C LEU A 168 3.22 6.36 -6.96
N VAL A 169 2.54 5.61 -6.09
CA VAL A 169 2.89 4.21 -5.77
C VAL A 169 2.94 3.39 -7.04
N THR A 170 1.95 3.53 -7.91
CA THR A 170 1.88 2.81 -9.19
C THR A 170 3.07 3.13 -10.11
N VAL A 171 3.45 4.41 -10.25
CA VAL A 171 4.61 4.82 -11.06
C VAL A 171 5.90 4.27 -10.44
N PHE A 172 6.06 4.36 -9.12
CA PHE A 172 7.26 3.91 -8.42
C PHE A 172 7.41 2.39 -8.42
N VAL A 173 6.32 1.64 -8.29
CA VAL A 173 6.34 0.18 -8.40
C VAL A 173 6.83 -0.25 -9.79
N VAL A 174 6.38 0.41 -10.84
CA VAL A 174 6.89 0.15 -12.20
C VAL A 174 8.38 0.50 -12.30
N ASP A 175 8.77 1.65 -11.75
CA ASP A 175 10.16 2.11 -11.70
C ASP A 175 11.05 1.09 -10.98
N ASP A 176 10.70 0.64 -9.78
CA ASP A 176 11.49 -0.29 -8.98
C ASP A 176 11.63 -1.67 -9.65
N VAL A 177 10.53 -2.22 -10.18
CA VAL A 177 10.55 -3.54 -10.85
C VAL A 177 11.43 -3.50 -12.12
N VAL A 178 11.23 -2.48 -12.95
CA VAL A 178 11.97 -2.37 -14.23
C VAL A 178 13.43 -1.99 -13.96
N ALA A 179 13.70 -1.09 -12.99
CA ALA A 179 15.06 -0.71 -12.62
C ALA A 179 15.87 -1.93 -12.18
N LEU A 180 15.31 -2.80 -11.33
CA LEU A 180 16.02 -3.99 -10.87
C LEU A 180 16.32 -4.96 -12.04
N VAL A 181 15.36 -5.17 -12.94
CA VAL A 181 15.57 -5.99 -14.14
C VAL A 181 16.67 -5.39 -15.03
N VAL A 182 16.61 -4.08 -15.30
CA VAL A 182 17.61 -3.39 -16.11
C VAL A 182 18.99 -3.46 -15.47
N VAL A 183 19.09 -3.20 -14.16
CA VAL A 183 20.36 -3.27 -13.42
C VAL A 183 20.95 -4.67 -13.48
N THR A 184 20.13 -5.70 -13.23
CA THR A 184 20.59 -7.10 -13.30
C THR A 184 21.10 -7.45 -14.71
N LEU A 185 20.42 -7.00 -15.78
CA LEU A 185 20.84 -7.31 -17.15
C LEU A 185 22.04 -6.50 -17.63
N ALA A 186 22.18 -5.25 -17.16
CA ALA A 186 23.22 -4.33 -17.63
C ALA A 186 24.53 -4.42 -16.83
N TYR A 187 24.48 -4.80 -15.56
CA TYR A 187 25.63 -4.80 -14.66
C TYR A 187 26.07 -6.19 -14.19
N THR A 188 25.46 -7.27 -14.71
CA THR A 188 25.96 -8.62 -14.46
C THR A 188 27.03 -8.96 -15.48
N GLU A 189 28.25 -9.18 -15.04
CA GLU A 189 29.36 -9.70 -15.82
C GLU A 189 29.55 -11.19 -15.52
N ASP A 190 29.99 -11.99 -16.49
CA ASP A 190 30.37 -13.41 -16.37
C ASP A 190 29.36 -14.31 -15.61
N VAL A 191 28.18 -14.52 -16.22
CA VAL A 191 27.14 -15.37 -15.65
C VAL A 191 27.51 -16.85 -15.70
N GLU A 192 27.68 -17.48 -14.54
CA GLU A 192 27.79 -18.94 -14.43
C GLU A 192 26.43 -19.62 -14.50
N LEU A 193 26.16 -20.33 -15.59
CA LEU A 193 24.84 -20.96 -15.84
C LEU A 193 24.46 -22.06 -14.83
N ARG A 194 25.45 -22.81 -14.28
CA ARG A 194 25.16 -23.90 -13.34
C ARG A 194 24.48 -23.42 -12.05
N PRO A 195 25.00 -22.41 -11.32
CA PRO A 195 24.33 -21.88 -10.15
C PRO A 195 22.98 -21.24 -10.49
N VAL A 196 22.84 -20.56 -11.64
CA VAL A 196 21.54 -20.02 -12.10
C VAL A 196 20.50 -21.14 -12.26
N LEU A 197 20.86 -22.26 -12.84
CA LEU A 197 19.97 -23.43 -12.98
C LEU A 197 19.56 -23.99 -11.60
N ILE A 198 20.51 -24.07 -10.66
CA ILE A 198 20.21 -24.50 -9.28
C ILE A 198 19.19 -23.56 -8.63
N ALA A 199 19.40 -22.25 -8.75
CA ALA A 199 18.48 -21.24 -8.22
C ALA A 199 17.08 -21.36 -8.85
N LEU A 200 17.00 -21.55 -10.18
CA LEU A 200 15.74 -21.70 -10.90
C LEU A 200 14.99 -22.97 -10.49
N VAL A 201 15.71 -24.11 -10.34
CA VAL A 201 15.12 -25.37 -9.84
C VAL A 201 14.61 -25.21 -8.42
N ALA A 202 15.41 -24.60 -7.53
CA ALA A 202 15.00 -24.37 -6.14
C ALA A 202 13.75 -23.45 -6.08
N LEU A 203 13.72 -22.37 -6.85
CA LEU A 203 12.56 -21.47 -6.94
C LEU A 203 11.32 -22.19 -7.48
N THR A 204 11.47 -22.98 -8.55
CA THR A 204 10.37 -23.77 -9.11
C THR A 204 9.83 -24.73 -8.07
N LEU A 205 10.71 -25.39 -7.30
CA LEU A 205 10.32 -26.31 -6.24
C LEU A 205 9.57 -25.59 -5.11
N VAL A 206 9.96 -24.37 -4.74
CA VAL A 206 9.22 -23.52 -3.79
C VAL A 206 7.80 -23.28 -4.29
N LEU A 207 7.63 -22.88 -5.56
CA LEU A 207 6.31 -22.60 -6.15
C LEU A 207 5.44 -23.86 -6.21
N VAL A 208 6.01 -25.01 -6.56
CA VAL A 208 5.32 -26.30 -6.59
C VAL A 208 4.91 -26.74 -5.17
N VAL A 209 5.82 -26.66 -4.19
CA VAL A 209 5.52 -27.02 -2.80
C VAL A 209 4.41 -26.14 -2.24
N ARG A 210 4.44 -24.83 -2.50
CA ARG A 210 3.38 -23.90 -2.07
C ARG A 210 2.03 -24.22 -2.72
N ARG A 211 2.02 -24.65 -3.97
CA ARG A 211 0.78 -25.00 -4.68
C ARG A 211 0.17 -26.32 -4.22
N LEU A 212 1.01 -27.32 -3.92
CA LEU A 212 0.56 -28.66 -3.51
C LEU A 212 0.24 -28.78 -2.01
N ALA A 213 0.87 -27.94 -1.18
CA ALA A 213 0.74 -28.04 0.27
C ALA A 213 0.76 -26.64 0.93
N PRO A 214 -0.31 -25.85 0.77
CA PRO A 214 -0.35 -24.45 1.23
C PRO A 214 -0.22 -24.27 2.75
N VAL A 215 -0.40 -25.32 3.54
CA VAL A 215 -0.41 -25.29 5.02
C VAL A 215 0.83 -25.97 5.65
N ARG A 216 1.81 -26.42 4.87
CA ARG A 216 3.03 -27.06 5.40
C ARG A 216 3.96 -26.05 6.06
N PRO A 217 4.80 -26.50 7.02
CA PRO A 217 5.73 -25.61 7.73
C PRO A 217 6.61 -24.86 6.74
N LEU A 218 6.79 -23.58 6.98
CA LEU A 218 7.58 -22.62 6.18
C LEU A 218 9.06 -23.04 6.03
N LEU A 219 9.53 -24.02 6.80
CA LEU A 219 10.92 -24.45 6.83
C LEU A 219 11.44 -24.89 5.45
N VAL A 220 10.69 -25.72 4.71
CA VAL A 220 11.12 -26.24 3.41
C VAL A 220 11.22 -25.10 2.36
N PRO A 221 10.21 -24.25 2.17
CA PRO A 221 10.34 -23.09 1.30
C PRO A 221 11.50 -22.15 1.70
N VAL A 222 11.70 -21.88 2.99
CA VAL A 222 12.79 -21.01 3.46
C VAL A 222 14.16 -21.61 3.16
N LEU A 223 14.35 -22.91 3.38
CA LEU A 223 15.61 -23.60 3.05
C LEU A 223 15.89 -23.57 1.54
N LEU A 224 14.86 -23.84 0.71
CA LEU A 224 15.00 -23.78 -0.75
C LEU A 224 15.32 -22.37 -1.25
N LEU A 225 14.71 -21.35 -0.65
CA LEU A 225 15.05 -19.95 -0.95
C LEU A 225 16.48 -19.61 -0.52
N GLY A 226 16.95 -20.14 0.61
CA GLY A 226 18.34 -20.02 1.03
C GLY A 226 19.32 -20.66 0.04
N VAL A 227 19.01 -21.85 -0.47
CA VAL A 227 19.80 -22.49 -1.54
C VAL A 227 19.80 -21.66 -2.82
N ALA A 228 18.63 -21.14 -3.24
CA ALA A 228 18.53 -20.29 -4.42
C ALA A 228 19.34 -18.99 -4.26
N TRP A 229 19.31 -18.38 -3.05
CA TRP A 229 20.05 -17.16 -2.74
C TRP A 229 21.57 -17.39 -2.81
N VAL A 230 22.08 -18.46 -2.17
CA VAL A 230 23.50 -18.82 -2.23
C VAL A 230 23.93 -19.16 -3.66
N ALA A 231 23.11 -19.86 -4.41
CA ALA A 231 23.40 -20.17 -5.81
C ALA A 231 23.49 -18.91 -6.68
N LEU A 232 22.58 -17.92 -6.49
CA LEU A 232 22.67 -16.64 -7.18
C LEU A 232 23.94 -15.87 -6.81
N MET A 233 24.33 -15.81 -5.54
CA MET A 233 25.60 -15.20 -5.10
C MET A 233 26.81 -15.78 -5.86
N GLN A 234 26.80 -17.09 -6.14
CA GLN A 234 27.87 -17.77 -6.85
C GLN A 234 27.78 -17.61 -8.38
N SER A 235 26.65 -17.14 -8.89
CA SER A 235 26.41 -17.05 -10.34
C SER A 235 26.83 -15.73 -10.97
N GLY A 236 27.22 -14.74 -10.17
CA GLY A 236 27.42 -13.36 -10.62
C GLY A 236 26.13 -12.54 -10.72
N VAL A 237 24.95 -13.17 -10.58
CA VAL A 237 23.66 -12.47 -10.58
C VAL A 237 23.34 -12.01 -9.16
N ASP A 238 22.97 -10.73 -8.99
CA ASP A 238 22.63 -10.22 -7.66
C ASP A 238 21.41 -10.95 -7.08
N PRO A 239 21.53 -11.54 -5.88
CA PRO A 239 20.45 -12.28 -5.23
C PRO A 239 19.22 -11.45 -4.89
N ILE A 240 19.29 -10.15 -4.92
CA ILE A 240 18.15 -9.22 -4.70
C ILE A 240 16.96 -9.56 -5.62
N ILE A 241 17.25 -10.00 -6.85
CA ILE A 241 16.22 -10.39 -7.82
C ILE A 241 15.34 -11.54 -7.31
N LEU A 242 15.88 -12.44 -6.48
CA LEU A 242 15.12 -13.53 -5.90
C LEU A 242 13.95 -13.01 -5.04
N GLY A 243 14.22 -11.99 -4.23
CA GLY A 243 13.19 -11.34 -3.42
C GLY A 243 12.07 -10.81 -4.29
N LEU A 244 12.38 -10.02 -5.32
CA LEU A 244 11.41 -9.46 -6.26
C LEU A 244 10.58 -10.55 -6.93
N VAL A 245 11.21 -11.61 -7.46
CA VAL A 245 10.52 -12.68 -8.18
C VAL A 245 9.58 -13.46 -7.26
N VAL A 246 10.00 -13.77 -6.03
CA VAL A 246 9.15 -14.44 -5.03
C VAL A 246 7.96 -13.55 -4.63
N GLY A 247 8.18 -12.26 -4.46
CA GLY A 247 7.13 -11.28 -4.19
C GLY A 247 6.10 -11.22 -5.31
N LEU A 248 6.53 -11.06 -6.55
CA LEU A 248 5.68 -11.04 -7.75
C LEU A 248 4.94 -12.36 -7.98
N ALA A 249 5.54 -13.49 -7.61
CA ALA A 249 4.91 -14.80 -7.72
C ALA A 249 3.86 -15.08 -6.64
N THR A 250 3.80 -14.24 -5.59
CA THR A 250 2.87 -14.40 -4.47
C THR A 250 1.60 -13.58 -4.73
N SER A 251 0.52 -14.24 -5.19
CA SER A 251 -0.74 -13.58 -5.54
C SER A 251 -1.42 -12.91 -4.35
N ALA A 252 -2.04 -11.77 -4.62
CA ALA A 252 -2.90 -11.04 -3.70
C ALA A 252 -4.36 -11.23 -4.13
N TYR A 253 -5.25 -11.50 -3.18
CA TYR A 253 -6.69 -11.57 -3.39
C TYR A 253 -7.43 -11.04 -2.15
N ALA A 254 -8.60 -10.48 -2.37
CA ALA A 254 -9.48 -10.12 -1.27
C ALA A 254 -10.06 -11.40 -0.64
N PRO A 255 -10.28 -11.43 0.67
CA PRO A 255 -10.98 -12.54 1.33
C PRO A 255 -12.34 -12.76 0.67
N SER A 256 -12.68 -14.02 0.35
CA SER A 256 -14.03 -14.37 -0.06
C SER A 256 -14.92 -14.60 1.16
N ARG A 257 -16.22 -14.38 1.00
CA ARG A 257 -17.20 -14.64 2.06
C ARG A 257 -17.21 -16.12 2.46
N ASP A 258 -17.20 -17.03 1.47
CA ASP A 258 -17.18 -18.48 1.69
C ASP A 258 -15.98 -18.94 2.53
N ASP A 259 -14.77 -18.38 2.25
CA ASP A 259 -13.56 -18.71 3.02
C ASP A 259 -13.68 -18.24 4.47
N LEU A 260 -14.30 -17.07 4.72
CA LEU A 260 -14.51 -16.54 6.06
C LEU A 260 -15.56 -17.34 6.84
N GLU A 261 -16.69 -17.71 6.21
CA GLU A 261 -17.72 -18.56 6.80
C GLU A 261 -17.15 -19.94 7.16
N GLN A 262 -16.33 -20.52 6.28
CA GLN A 262 -15.64 -21.77 6.57
C GLN A 262 -14.66 -21.65 7.73
N ALA A 263 -13.92 -20.54 7.82
CA ALA A 263 -13.00 -20.29 8.93
C ALA A 263 -13.76 -20.13 10.26
N SER A 264 -14.92 -19.44 10.26
CA SER A 264 -15.82 -19.33 11.43
C SER A 264 -16.32 -20.69 11.88
N THR A 265 -16.79 -21.52 10.96
CA THR A 265 -17.28 -22.87 11.26
C THR A 265 -16.18 -23.75 11.89
N LEU A 266 -14.97 -23.71 11.35
CA LEU A 266 -13.82 -24.44 11.90
C LEU A 266 -13.42 -23.94 13.30
N PHE A 267 -13.53 -22.64 13.54
CA PHE A 267 -13.25 -22.06 14.84
C PHE A 267 -14.32 -22.44 15.87
N LEU A 268 -15.61 -22.43 15.50
CA LEU A 268 -16.70 -22.89 16.35
C LEU A 268 -16.52 -24.37 16.75
N GLY A 269 -16.16 -25.23 15.81
CA GLY A 269 -15.85 -26.63 16.10
C GLY A 269 -14.69 -26.79 17.11
N PHE A 270 -13.65 -25.98 17.01
CA PHE A 270 -12.56 -25.96 18.01
C PHE A 270 -13.06 -25.45 19.38
N ARG A 271 -13.94 -24.46 19.41
CA ARG A 271 -14.50 -23.95 20.67
C ARG A 271 -15.37 -24.98 21.38
N GLU A 272 -16.11 -25.80 20.63
CA GLU A 272 -16.94 -26.90 21.17
C GLU A 272 -16.08 -28.06 21.71
N GLN A 273 -14.99 -28.39 20.98
CA GLN A 273 -14.07 -29.46 21.37
C GLN A 273 -12.62 -28.97 21.20
N PRO A 274 -11.98 -28.43 22.27
CA PRO A 274 -10.63 -27.85 22.17
C PRO A 274 -9.55 -28.94 22.10
N THR A 275 -9.44 -29.57 20.93
CA THR A 275 -8.38 -30.55 20.60
C THR A 275 -7.30 -29.89 19.75
N ALA A 276 -6.08 -30.46 19.77
CA ALA A 276 -4.99 -29.96 18.94
C ALA A 276 -5.32 -30.05 17.44
N GLU A 277 -6.04 -31.09 17.01
CA GLU A 277 -6.44 -31.29 15.62
C GLU A 277 -7.39 -30.18 15.15
N LEU A 278 -8.43 -29.88 15.93
CA LEU A 278 -9.37 -28.81 15.61
C LEU A 278 -8.72 -27.41 15.71
N ALA A 279 -7.76 -27.21 16.62
CA ALA A 279 -6.97 -25.98 16.67
C ALA A 279 -6.15 -25.77 15.38
N PHE A 280 -5.53 -26.84 14.84
CA PHE A 280 -4.82 -26.77 13.57
C PHE A 280 -5.78 -26.53 12.39
N ALA A 281 -6.95 -27.15 12.39
CA ALA A 281 -7.97 -26.92 11.36
C ALA A 281 -8.49 -25.47 11.37
N ALA A 282 -8.82 -24.94 12.54
CA ALA A 282 -9.25 -23.54 12.70
C ALA A 282 -8.16 -22.55 12.25
N LYS A 283 -6.91 -22.76 12.68
CA LYS A 283 -5.78 -21.95 12.22
C LYS A 283 -5.61 -22.02 10.69
N ALA A 284 -5.75 -23.21 10.11
CA ALA A 284 -5.64 -23.40 8.67
C ALA A 284 -6.77 -22.67 7.91
N GLY A 285 -8.01 -22.69 8.43
CA GLY A 285 -9.15 -21.94 7.90
C GLY A 285 -8.87 -20.45 7.87
N VAL A 286 -8.46 -19.87 9.00
CA VAL A 286 -8.12 -18.44 9.09
C VAL A 286 -6.98 -18.06 8.14
N LEU A 287 -5.92 -18.89 8.04
CA LEU A 287 -4.81 -18.60 7.13
C LEU A 287 -5.19 -18.72 5.65
N ARG A 288 -6.22 -19.50 5.29
CA ARG A 288 -6.72 -19.58 3.91
C ARG A 288 -7.59 -18.39 3.52
N SER A 289 -8.32 -17.82 4.47
CA SER A 289 -9.18 -16.66 4.22
C SER A 289 -8.39 -15.35 3.97
N VAL A 290 -7.08 -15.32 4.26
CA VAL A 290 -6.21 -14.15 4.01
C VAL A 290 -5.17 -14.50 2.95
N SER A 291 -4.94 -13.60 1.98
CA SER A 291 -3.93 -13.87 0.95
C SER A 291 -2.53 -13.99 1.54
N GLY A 292 -1.72 -14.94 1.00
CA GLY A 292 -0.34 -15.09 1.41
C GLY A 292 0.50 -13.82 1.20
N ASN A 293 0.15 -13.00 0.21
CA ASN A 293 0.73 -11.68 -0.04
C ASN A 293 0.49 -10.75 1.15
N ALA A 294 -0.76 -10.60 1.62
CA ALA A 294 -1.11 -9.74 2.74
C ALA A 294 -0.43 -10.19 4.05
N LEU A 295 -0.36 -11.51 4.30
CA LEU A 295 0.31 -12.06 5.48
C LEU A 295 1.82 -11.78 5.47
N LEU A 296 2.50 -12.00 4.35
CA LEU A 296 3.93 -11.74 4.23
C LEU A 296 4.23 -10.23 4.31
N GLN A 297 3.43 -9.41 3.62
CA GLN A 297 3.59 -7.96 3.63
C GLN A 297 3.44 -7.41 5.06
N SER A 298 2.39 -7.79 5.78
CA SER A 298 2.16 -7.32 7.16
C SER A 298 3.28 -7.74 8.13
N GLY A 299 3.88 -8.91 7.91
CA GLY A 299 4.99 -9.41 8.73
C GLY A 299 6.34 -8.78 8.38
N LEU A 300 6.62 -8.54 7.10
CA LEU A 300 7.94 -8.10 6.63
C LEU A 300 8.08 -6.59 6.49
N GLN A 301 7.00 -5.86 6.20
CA GLN A 301 7.03 -4.41 5.97
C GLN A 301 7.63 -3.61 7.14
N PRO A 302 7.31 -3.90 8.43
CA PRO A 302 7.97 -3.21 9.54
C PRO A 302 9.49 -3.46 9.59
N TRP A 303 9.92 -4.69 9.35
CA TRP A 303 11.35 -5.03 9.31
C TRP A 303 12.05 -4.36 8.14
N SER A 304 11.43 -4.35 6.96
CA SER A 304 11.94 -3.65 5.79
C SER A 304 12.15 -2.16 6.06
N GLY A 305 11.13 -1.47 6.55
CA GLY A 305 11.16 -0.01 6.74
C GLY A 305 12.00 0.46 7.93
N TYR A 306 12.03 -0.30 9.04
CA TYR A 306 12.69 0.15 10.28
C TYR A 306 14.07 -0.46 10.53
N VAL A 307 14.42 -1.55 9.84
CA VAL A 307 15.68 -2.25 10.06
C VAL A 307 16.47 -2.36 8.76
N VAL A 308 15.91 -2.96 7.72
CA VAL A 308 16.66 -3.27 6.49
C VAL A 308 17.14 -2.01 5.78
N VAL A 309 16.21 -1.11 5.44
CA VAL A 309 16.53 0.11 4.70
C VAL A 309 17.40 1.09 5.51
N PRO A 310 17.19 1.31 6.82
CA PRO A 310 18.10 2.08 7.64
C PRO A 310 19.51 1.47 7.78
N LEU A 311 19.63 0.14 7.92
CA LEU A 311 20.95 -0.51 7.94
C LEU A 311 21.67 -0.38 6.58
N PHE A 312 20.91 -0.49 5.48
CA PHE A 312 21.45 -0.22 4.15
C PHE A 312 21.97 1.22 4.04
N ALA A 313 21.21 2.20 4.52
CA ALA A 313 21.65 3.59 4.55
C ALA A 313 22.92 3.77 5.39
N LEU A 314 22.95 3.15 6.57
CA LEU A 314 24.10 3.21 7.45
C LEU A 314 25.37 2.59 6.83
N ALA A 315 25.22 1.54 6.01
CA ALA A 315 26.33 0.86 5.35
C ALA A 315 26.84 1.58 4.10
N ASN A 316 25.98 2.35 3.41
CA ASN A 316 26.28 2.85 2.07
C ASN A 316 26.32 4.37 1.95
N ALA A 317 25.66 5.13 2.83
CA ALA A 317 25.62 6.60 2.74
C ALA A 317 26.90 7.29 3.30
N GLY A 318 27.82 6.54 3.91
CA GLY A 318 29.05 7.13 4.46
C GLY A 318 29.95 7.70 3.37
N ILE A 319 30.15 9.01 3.41
CA ILE A 319 31.04 9.79 2.57
C ILE A 319 31.85 10.68 3.51
N ASP A 320 33.15 10.77 3.28
CA ASP A 320 33.99 11.75 3.97
C ASP A 320 33.72 13.15 3.39
N LEU A 321 33.07 14.00 4.19
CA LEU A 321 32.68 15.36 3.80
C LEU A 321 33.81 16.38 4.10
N ASP A 322 35.05 16.03 3.76
CA ASP A 322 36.15 16.98 3.84
C ASP A 322 35.93 18.18 2.93
N PRO A 323 36.20 19.44 3.36
CA PRO A 323 36.02 20.64 2.56
C PRO A 323 36.73 20.63 1.20
N ASP A 324 37.90 20.01 1.11
CA ASP A 324 38.66 19.92 -0.15
C ASP A 324 38.03 18.88 -1.09
N PHE A 325 37.49 17.77 -0.55
CA PHE A 325 36.68 16.83 -1.33
C PHE A 325 35.42 17.50 -1.87
N LEU A 326 34.68 18.23 -1.06
CA LEU A 326 33.46 18.93 -1.52
C LEU A 326 33.74 19.92 -2.65
N ARG A 327 34.82 20.73 -2.53
CA ARG A 327 35.21 21.66 -3.60
C ARG A 327 35.52 20.91 -4.91
N THR A 328 36.29 19.84 -4.81
CA THR A 328 36.67 19.01 -5.95
C THR A 328 35.45 18.34 -6.59
N ALA A 329 34.62 17.69 -5.79
CA ALA A 329 33.42 16.97 -6.24
C ALA A 329 32.44 17.90 -6.97
N TYR A 330 32.15 19.09 -6.43
CA TYR A 330 31.26 20.04 -7.10
C TYR A 330 31.91 20.76 -8.29
N SER A 331 33.22 20.74 -8.45
CA SER A 331 33.90 21.20 -9.64
C SER A 331 33.92 20.17 -10.77
N HIS A 332 33.73 18.90 -10.45
CA HIS A 332 33.66 17.80 -11.41
C HIS A 332 32.25 17.68 -12.01
N GLY A 333 32.18 17.30 -13.29
CA GLY A 333 30.91 17.15 -14.02
C GLY A 333 30.04 15.98 -13.58
N LEU A 334 30.58 15.00 -12.80
CA LEU A 334 29.86 13.79 -12.39
C LEU A 334 28.69 14.12 -11.45
N VAL A 335 28.94 14.90 -10.40
CA VAL A 335 27.91 15.32 -9.45
C VAL A 335 26.75 16.03 -10.16
N TRP A 336 27.10 17.00 -11.04
CA TRP A 336 26.09 17.77 -11.75
C TRP A 336 25.34 16.96 -12.82
N ALA A 337 26.00 15.99 -13.47
CA ALA A 337 25.32 15.09 -14.39
C ALA A 337 24.23 14.27 -13.68
N ILE A 338 24.52 13.77 -12.48
CA ILE A 338 23.56 13.06 -11.64
C ILE A 338 22.43 13.98 -11.18
N VAL A 339 22.77 15.17 -10.67
CA VAL A 339 21.77 16.16 -10.20
C VAL A 339 20.83 16.56 -11.34
N VAL A 340 21.35 16.87 -12.52
CA VAL A 340 20.52 17.25 -13.68
C VAL A 340 19.66 16.07 -14.14
N ALA A 341 20.22 14.86 -14.19
CA ALA A 341 19.47 13.66 -14.57
C ALA A 341 18.25 13.45 -13.63
N TYR A 342 18.43 13.58 -12.33
CA TYR A 342 17.35 13.39 -11.37
C TYR A 342 16.38 14.58 -11.33
N VAL A 343 16.90 15.80 -11.10
CA VAL A 343 16.05 16.97 -10.83
C VAL A 343 15.31 17.45 -12.08
N VAL A 344 15.91 17.29 -13.25
CA VAL A 344 15.34 17.72 -14.53
C VAL A 344 14.84 16.52 -15.35
N GLY A 345 15.62 15.46 -15.44
CA GLY A 345 15.31 14.30 -16.26
C GLY A 345 14.07 13.54 -15.80
N LYS A 346 13.94 13.25 -14.49
CA LYS A 346 12.77 12.55 -13.95
C LYS A 346 11.45 13.31 -14.21
N PRO A 347 11.32 14.59 -13.85
CA PRO A 347 10.12 15.34 -14.19
C PRO A 347 9.81 15.39 -15.69
N ILE A 348 10.82 15.62 -16.54
CA ILE A 348 10.63 15.64 -18.00
C ILE A 348 10.13 14.27 -18.49
N GLY A 349 10.70 13.17 -18.01
CA GLY A 349 10.28 11.82 -18.36
C GLY A 349 8.83 11.55 -17.98
N VAL A 350 8.50 11.73 -16.70
CA VAL A 350 7.17 11.45 -16.16
C VAL A 350 6.10 12.34 -16.79
N VAL A 351 6.32 13.65 -16.83
CA VAL A 351 5.36 14.64 -17.37
C VAL A 351 5.26 14.51 -18.89
N GLY A 352 6.40 14.40 -19.57
CA GLY A 352 6.46 14.31 -21.04
C GLY A 352 5.78 13.05 -21.57
N ALA A 353 6.02 11.89 -20.94
CA ALA A 353 5.34 10.65 -21.31
C ALA A 353 3.84 10.71 -21.04
N SER A 354 3.43 11.22 -19.88
CA SER A 354 2.02 11.38 -19.55
C SER A 354 1.30 12.28 -20.57
N TRP A 355 1.93 13.39 -20.96
CA TRP A 355 1.42 14.29 -22.01
C TRP A 355 1.38 13.62 -23.39
N LEU A 356 2.41 12.87 -23.74
CA LEU A 356 2.50 12.18 -25.03
C LEU A 356 1.42 11.10 -25.16
N VAL A 357 1.22 10.29 -24.11
CA VAL A 357 0.18 9.26 -24.08
C VAL A 357 -1.21 9.88 -24.22
N GLU A 358 -1.52 10.93 -23.46
CA GLU A 358 -2.82 11.65 -23.59
C GLU A 358 -3.03 12.17 -25.02
N ARG A 359 -1.99 12.76 -25.62
CA ARG A 359 -2.07 13.31 -26.97
C ARG A 359 -2.23 12.24 -28.03
N LEU A 360 -1.46 11.14 -27.96
CA LEU A 360 -1.51 10.03 -28.93
C LEU A 360 -2.84 9.26 -28.85
N THR A 361 -3.45 9.20 -27.68
CA THR A 361 -4.73 8.52 -27.47
C THR A 361 -5.93 9.44 -27.72
N GLY A 362 -5.71 10.68 -28.19
CA GLY A 362 -6.78 11.65 -28.41
C GLY A 362 -7.58 12.00 -27.14
N GLY A 363 -6.94 11.89 -25.96
CA GLY A 363 -7.56 12.15 -24.67
C GLY A 363 -8.38 10.99 -24.11
N SER A 364 -8.36 9.81 -24.74
CA SER A 364 -9.05 8.62 -24.22
C SER A 364 -8.34 7.99 -23.01
N VAL A 365 -7.02 8.19 -22.88
CA VAL A 365 -6.21 7.82 -21.72
C VAL A 365 -5.66 9.09 -21.08
N ARG A 366 -6.22 9.46 -19.94
CA ARG A 366 -5.82 10.66 -19.18
C ARG A 366 -5.15 10.26 -17.87
N PRO A 367 -4.27 11.13 -17.31
CA PRO A 367 -3.73 10.89 -15.97
C PRO A 367 -4.86 10.70 -14.94
N ALA A 368 -4.69 9.75 -14.04
CA ALA A 368 -5.62 9.53 -12.93
C ALA A 368 -5.65 10.72 -11.94
N VAL A 369 -4.71 11.63 -12.07
CA VAL A 369 -4.52 12.84 -11.26
C VAL A 369 -4.38 14.07 -12.16
N GLY A 370 -4.59 15.27 -11.60
CA GLY A 370 -4.40 16.51 -12.32
C GLY A 370 -2.92 16.77 -12.67
N TRP A 371 -2.69 17.65 -13.63
CA TRP A 371 -1.35 17.95 -14.14
C TRP A 371 -0.37 18.45 -13.09
N THR A 372 -0.82 19.18 -12.07
CA THR A 372 0.04 19.54 -10.93
C THR A 372 0.43 18.31 -10.11
N GLY A 373 -0.47 17.35 -9.98
CA GLY A 373 -0.17 16.05 -9.39
C GLY A 373 0.89 15.28 -10.20
N VAL A 374 0.78 15.25 -11.54
CA VAL A 374 1.78 14.61 -12.42
C VAL A 374 3.15 15.29 -12.30
N VAL A 375 3.20 16.64 -12.29
CA VAL A 375 4.45 17.39 -12.10
C VAL A 375 5.04 17.11 -10.72
N GLY A 376 4.22 17.14 -9.65
CA GLY A 376 4.66 16.79 -8.31
C GLY A 376 5.20 15.35 -8.21
N SER A 377 4.54 14.40 -8.89
CA SER A 377 5.01 13.01 -9.00
C SER A 377 6.37 12.92 -9.67
N GLY A 378 6.56 13.63 -10.79
CA GLY A 378 7.85 13.67 -11.48
C GLY A 378 8.97 14.28 -10.63
N THR A 379 8.68 15.30 -9.82
CA THR A 379 9.68 15.89 -8.92
C THR A 379 10.02 14.97 -7.74
N LEU A 380 9.03 14.26 -7.18
CA LEU A 380 9.26 13.24 -6.15
C LEU A 380 10.06 12.05 -6.70
N ALA A 381 9.82 11.66 -7.95
CA ALA A 381 10.60 10.62 -8.62
C ALA A 381 12.10 10.95 -8.73
N GLY A 382 12.48 12.23 -8.63
CA GLY A 382 13.88 12.67 -8.58
C GLY A 382 14.61 12.37 -7.26
N ILE A 383 13.98 11.67 -6.30
CA ILE A 383 14.60 11.26 -5.03
C ILE A 383 15.16 9.85 -5.23
N GLY A 384 16.45 9.73 -5.57
CA GLY A 384 17.17 8.47 -5.61
C GLY A 384 17.91 8.20 -4.30
N PHE A 385 18.07 6.92 -3.92
CA PHE A 385 18.90 6.53 -2.78
C PHE A 385 19.29 5.03 -2.87
N THR A 386 18.42 4.10 -2.53
CA THR A 386 18.74 2.67 -2.33
C THR A 386 19.34 2.01 -3.56
N VAL A 387 18.59 1.89 -4.64
CA VAL A 387 19.06 1.25 -5.89
C VAL A 387 20.18 2.08 -6.52
N SER A 388 20.12 3.40 -6.43
CA SER A 388 21.17 4.29 -6.94
C SER A 388 22.53 4.01 -6.30
N PHE A 389 22.57 3.74 -5.00
CA PHE A 389 23.81 3.39 -4.31
C PHE A 389 24.30 1.99 -4.64
N ILE A 390 23.40 1.02 -4.79
CA ILE A 390 23.77 -0.33 -5.25
C ILE A 390 24.43 -0.25 -6.61
N VAL A 391 23.83 0.46 -7.56
CA VAL A 391 24.38 0.59 -8.93
C VAL A 391 25.69 1.40 -8.92
N ALA A 392 25.77 2.44 -8.10
CA ALA A 392 27.01 3.19 -7.96
C ALA A 392 28.18 2.31 -7.43
N ASP A 393 27.90 1.47 -6.43
CA ASP A 393 28.89 0.51 -5.90
C ASP A 393 29.31 -0.56 -6.91
N MET A 394 28.41 -0.92 -7.85
CA MET A 394 28.72 -1.88 -8.95
C MET A 394 29.51 -1.25 -10.10
N ALA A 395 29.27 0.04 -10.39
CA ALA A 395 29.78 0.71 -11.58
C ALA A 395 31.00 1.61 -11.34
N LEU A 396 31.26 2.02 -10.09
CA LEU A 396 32.26 3.02 -9.74
C LEU A 396 33.07 2.60 -8.52
N GLU A 397 34.35 3.03 -8.50
CA GLU A 397 35.26 2.79 -7.39
C GLU A 397 35.93 4.09 -6.92
N GLY A 398 36.48 4.05 -5.70
CA GLY A 398 37.30 5.13 -5.15
C GLY A 398 36.63 6.50 -5.09
N PRO A 399 37.31 7.59 -5.50
CA PRO A 399 36.77 8.94 -5.42
C PRO A 399 35.50 9.17 -6.24
N GLN A 400 35.37 8.49 -7.40
CA GLN A 400 34.20 8.62 -8.25
C GLN A 400 32.93 8.06 -7.60
N LEU A 401 33.05 6.97 -6.85
CA LEU A 401 31.95 6.43 -6.06
C LEU A 401 31.47 7.43 -5.00
N ALA A 402 32.39 8.08 -4.29
CA ALA A 402 32.05 9.09 -3.31
C ALA A 402 31.37 10.32 -3.94
N GLU A 403 31.87 10.80 -5.11
CA GLU A 403 31.26 11.87 -5.88
C GLU A 403 29.86 11.50 -6.37
N ALA A 404 29.67 10.25 -6.84
CA ALA A 404 28.36 9.76 -7.28
C ALA A 404 27.35 9.73 -6.13
N LYS A 405 27.73 9.19 -4.98
CA LYS A 405 26.89 9.18 -3.76
C LYS A 405 26.52 10.60 -3.34
N LEU A 406 27.47 11.54 -3.35
CA LEU A 406 27.22 12.96 -3.08
C LEU A 406 26.24 13.56 -4.08
N GLY A 407 26.37 13.25 -5.37
CA GLY A 407 25.46 13.68 -6.43
C GLY A 407 24.02 13.20 -6.20
N VAL A 408 23.84 11.93 -5.84
CA VAL A 408 22.53 11.34 -5.53
C VAL A 408 21.90 12.03 -4.29
N LEU A 409 22.66 12.21 -3.21
CA LEU A 409 22.16 12.91 -2.01
C LEU A 409 21.78 14.37 -2.32
N THR A 410 22.63 15.07 -3.09
CA THR A 410 22.35 16.45 -3.51
C THR A 410 21.08 16.53 -4.35
N ALA A 411 20.91 15.60 -5.30
CA ALA A 411 19.70 15.51 -6.12
C ALA A 411 18.45 15.24 -5.27
N ALA A 412 18.54 14.34 -4.28
CA ALA A 412 17.44 14.04 -3.38
C ALA A 412 17.00 15.27 -2.57
N VAL A 413 17.95 16.05 -2.03
CA VAL A 413 17.65 17.29 -1.31
C VAL A 413 17.00 18.34 -2.21
N ILE A 414 17.54 18.54 -3.43
CA ILE A 414 16.98 19.52 -4.38
C ILE A 414 15.59 19.09 -4.85
N SER A 415 15.40 17.81 -5.23
CA SER A 415 14.11 17.25 -5.65
C SER A 415 13.06 17.37 -4.54
N THR A 416 13.46 17.13 -3.29
CA THR A 416 12.62 17.38 -2.11
C THR A 416 12.18 18.83 -2.04
N GLY A 417 13.10 19.77 -2.14
CA GLY A 417 12.80 21.22 -2.11
C GLY A 417 11.84 21.64 -3.23
N VAL A 418 12.08 21.16 -4.45
CA VAL A 418 11.21 21.43 -5.61
C VAL A 418 9.81 20.85 -5.38
N SER A 419 9.71 19.62 -4.89
CA SER A 419 8.42 18.96 -4.60
C SER A 419 7.62 19.73 -3.54
N VAL A 420 8.30 20.18 -2.46
CA VAL A 420 7.67 21.02 -1.43
C VAL A 420 7.10 22.30 -2.04
N VAL A 421 7.85 22.97 -2.91
CA VAL A 421 7.39 24.21 -3.59
C VAL A 421 6.20 23.92 -4.51
N VAL A 422 6.23 22.84 -5.30
CA VAL A 422 5.14 22.45 -6.19
C VAL A 422 3.84 22.23 -5.40
N PHE A 423 3.88 21.43 -4.35
CA PHE A 423 2.69 21.15 -3.55
C PHE A 423 2.26 22.34 -2.66
N ALA A 424 3.20 23.14 -2.14
CA ALA A 424 2.85 24.34 -1.38
C ALA A 424 2.06 25.35 -2.22
N ARG A 425 2.38 25.48 -3.52
CA ARG A 425 1.63 26.37 -4.43
C ARG A 425 0.16 25.96 -4.56
N THR A 426 -0.19 24.69 -4.43
CA THR A 426 -1.58 24.23 -4.51
C THR A 426 -2.42 24.72 -3.33
N LYS A 427 -1.80 25.01 -2.17
CA LYS A 427 -2.50 25.54 -0.98
C LYS A 427 -3.04 26.96 -1.18
N HIS A 428 -2.46 27.71 -2.11
CA HIS A 428 -2.87 29.10 -2.44
C HIS A 428 -3.88 29.16 -3.58
N MET A 429 -4.29 28.02 -4.16
CA MET A 429 -5.32 27.96 -5.19
C MET A 429 -6.72 27.98 -4.57
N THR A 430 -7.72 28.48 -5.33
CA THR A 430 -9.12 28.30 -4.95
C THR A 430 -9.49 26.81 -4.95
N GLU A 431 -10.47 26.40 -4.14
CA GLU A 431 -10.85 24.97 -3.97
C GLU A 431 -11.07 24.27 -5.31
N VAL A 432 -11.84 24.86 -6.22
CA VAL A 432 -12.13 24.27 -7.55
C VAL A 432 -10.85 24.15 -8.39
N ARG A 433 -9.98 25.16 -8.39
CA ARG A 433 -8.70 25.10 -9.13
C ARG A 433 -7.76 24.09 -8.52
N ARG A 434 -7.70 24.00 -7.20
CA ARG A 434 -6.91 23.01 -6.47
C ARG A 434 -7.39 21.60 -6.77
N ALA A 435 -8.71 21.37 -6.73
CA ALA A 435 -9.32 20.10 -7.06
C ALA A 435 -8.96 19.68 -8.49
N ARG A 436 -9.16 20.53 -9.49
CA ARG A 436 -8.81 20.27 -10.89
C ARG A 436 -7.30 20.03 -11.08
N ALA A 437 -6.45 20.79 -10.41
CA ALA A 437 -5.01 20.67 -10.49
C ALA A 437 -4.48 19.35 -9.90
N LEU A 438 -5.15 18.77 -8.90
CA LEU A 438 -4.73 17.58 -8.18
C LEU A 438 -5.49 16.31 -8.62
N LEU A 439 -6.79 16.41 -8.88
CA LEU A 439 -7.66 15.25 -9.20
C LEU A 439 -7.81 15.01 -10.71
N GLY A 440 -7.64 16.06 -11.55
CA GLY A 440 -7.85 15.95 -13.00
C GLY A 440 -9.31 15.69 -13.38
N ASP A 441 -9.53 15.40 -14.66
CA ASP A 441 -10.86 15.15 -15.25
C ASP A 441 -11.15 13.65 -15.47
N SER A 442 -10.36 12.74 -14.88
CA SER A 442 -10.55 11.31 -15.07
C SER A 442 -11.75 10.78 -14.27
N THR A 443 -12.62 10.00 -14.93
CA THR A 443 -13.74 9.31 -14.26
C THR A 443 -13.21 8.31 -13.23
N PRO A 444 -13.79 8.24 -12.02
CA PRO A 444 -13.40 7.25 -11.01
C PRO A 444 -13.74 5.82 -11.45
N LEU A 445 -13.02 4.83 -10.95
CA LEU A 445 -13.46 3.44 -10.95
C LEU A 445 -14.70 3.36 -10.07
N VAL A 446 -15.69 2.64 -10.54
CA VAL A 446 -16.88 2.29 -9.76
C VAL A 446 -16.68 0.84 -9.31
N ASP A 447 -16.48 0.65 -8.00
CA ASP A 447 -16.34 -0.67 -7.39
C ASP A 447 -17.69 -1.24 -6.97
N LEU A 448 -18.69 -0.36 -6.78
CA LEU A 448 -20.05 -0.73 -6.43
C LEU A 448 -20.78 -1.28 -7.66
N TYR A 449 -21.10 -2.56 -7.65
CA TYR A 449 -21.71 -3.23 -8.79
C TYR A 449 -23.15 -2.74 -9.08
N CYS A 450 -23.98 -2.62 -8.04
CA CYS A 450 -25.34 -2.11 -8.16
C CYS A 450 -25.37 -0.61 -7.89
N GLU A 451 -25.79 0.17 -8.89
CA GLU A 451 -26.02 1.60 -8.74
C GLU A 451 -27.04 1.90 -7.63
N VAL A 452 -26.91 3.08 -7.02
CA VAL A 452 -27.86 3.53 -6.01
C VAL A 452 -29.14 4.00 -6.67
N GLY A 453 -30.27 3.38 -6.31
CA GLY A 453 -31.59 3.70 -6.83
C GLY A 453 -32.62 3.94 -5.73
N SER A 454 -33.43 4.99 -5.88
CA SER A 454 -34.44 5.38 -4.90
C SER A 454 -35.56 4.35 -4.69
N GLU A 455 -35.76 3.43 -5.63
CA GLU A 455 -36.82 2.42 -5.53
C GLU A 455 -36.46 1.23 -4.63
N HIS A 456 -35.17 1.02 -4.41
CA HIS A 456 -34.67 -0.20 -3.77
C HIS A 456 -33.75 0.06 -2.57
N ASP A 457 -33.25 1.26 -2.42
CA ASP A 457 -32.31 1.61 -1.37
C ASP A 457 -32.97 2.46 -0.27
N HIS A 458 -32.59 2.22 0.98
CA HIS A 458 -32.93 3.13 2.06
C HIS A 458 -31.98 4.32 2.05
N VAL A 459 -32.53 5.49 1.75
CA VAL A 459 -31.77 6.73 1.57
C VAL A 459 -32.07 7.71 2.70
N ARG A 460 -31.02 8.28 3.30
CA ARG A 460 -31.10 9.39 4.25
C ARG A 460 -30.29 10.55 3.73
N GLY A 461 -30.81 11.77 3.82
CA GLY A 461 -30.21 12.99 3.32
C GLY A 461 -30.84 13.50 2.02
N SER A 462 -30.21 14.48 1.35
CA SER A 462 -30.79 15.10 0.16
C SER A 462 -30.64 14.24 -1.09
N GLU A 463 -31.68 14.12 -1.88
CA GLU A 463 -31.62 13.45 -3.19
C GLU A 463 -30.71 14.19 -4.18
N THR A 464 -30.52 15.49 -3.97
CA THR A 464 -29.65 16.34 -4.80
C THR A 464 -28.23 16.44 -4.30
N ALA A 465 -27.87 15.70 -3.23
CA ALA A 465 -26.53 15.68 -2.69
C ALA A 465 -25.51 15.19 -3.72
N LYS A 466 -24.38 15.88 -3.78
CA LYS A 466 -23.28 15.57 -4.73
C LYS A 466 -22.48 14.35 -4.32
N VAL A 467 -22.54 13.97 -3.05
CA VAL A 467 -21.82 12.81 -2.53
C VAL A 467 -22.79 11.81 -1.96
N THR A 468 -22.64 10.56 -2.40
CA THR A 468 -23.37 9.40 -1.87
C THR A 468 -22.42 8.49 -1.11
N LEU A 469 -22.73 8.24 0.17
CA LEU A 469 -22.07 7.28 1.04
C LEU A 469 -22.96 6.04 1.14
N VAL A 470 -22.51 4.91 0.60
CA VAL A 470 -23.19 3.62 0.74
C VAL A 470 -22.47 2.81 1.80
N GLU A 471 -23.21 2.27 2.76
CA GLU A 471 -22.73 1.32 3.75
C GLU A 471 -23.39 -0.03 3.55
N TYR A 472 -22.57 -1.09 3.44
CA TYR A 472 -23.01 -2.46 3.68
C TYR A 472 -22.80 -2.76 5.14
N GLY A 473 -23.90 -2.94 5.86
CA GLY A 473 -23.90 -3.03 7.30
C GLY A 473 -24.72 -4.19 7.85
N ASP A 474 -24.42 -4.54 9.09
CA ASP A 474 -25.07 -5.57 9.88
C ASP A 474 -25.50 -4.97 11.22
N LEU A 475 -26.78 -5.07 11.55
CA LEU A 475 -27.38 -4.44 12.72
C LEU A 475 -26.92 -5.07 14.05
N GLU A 476 -26.38 -6.29 14.03
CA GLU A 476 -25.79 -6.95 15.21
C GLU A 476 -24.25 -6.73 15.28
N CYS A 477 -23.60 -6.24 14.20
CA CYS A 477 -22.17 -6.06 14.14
C CYS A 477 -21.67 -4.94 15.06
N PRO A 478 -20.76 -5.22 16.05
CA PRO A 478 -20.26 -4.19 16.96
C PRO A 478 -19.45 -3.09 16.25
N TYR A 479 -18.91 -3.40 15.06
CA TYR A 479 -18.18 -2.42 14.26
C TYR A 479 -19.12 -1.44 13.56
N CYS A 480 -20.31 -1.89 13.10
CA CYS A 480 -21.36 -1.02 12.59
C CYS A 480 -21.91 -0.11 13.68
N GLY A 481 -22.18 -0.64 14.88
CA GLY A 481 -22.58 0.18 16.03
C GLY A 481 -21.54 1.27 16.38
N ARG A 482 -20.23 1.00 16.21
CA ARG A 482 -19.17 2.01 16.40
C ARG A 482 -19.05 2.99 15.24
N ALA A 483 -19.45 2.61 14.04
CA ALA A 483 -19.42 3.49 12.87
C ALA A 483 -20.61 4.46 12.88
N GLU A 484 -21.76 4.08 13.44
CA GLU A 484 -22.98 4.88 13.44
C GLU A 484 -22.84 6.31 13.99
N PRO A 485 -22.14 6.57 15.13
CA PRO A 485 -21.91 7.94 15.58
C PRO A 485 -21.09 8.78 14.58
N VAL A 486 -20.17 8.15 13.82
CA VAL A 486 -19.39 8.81 12.78
C VAL A 486 -20.28 9.16 11.59
N VAL A 487 -21.14 8.23 11.17
CA VAL A 487 -22.11 8.45 10.07
C VAL A 487 -23.07 9.57 10.45
N ARG A 488 -23.61 9.57 11.68
CA ARG A 488 -24.47 10.65 12.19
C ARG A 488 -23.78 12.02 12.16
N GLU A 489 -22.49 12.08 12.50
CA GLU A 489 -21.72 13.33 12.43
C GLU A 489 -21.54 13.80 10.99
N LEU A 490 -21.23 12.88 10.08
CA LEU A 490 -21.09 13.17 8.64
C LEU A 490 -22.41 13.66 8.02
N LEU A 491 -23.54 13.13 8.45
CA LEU A 491 -24.89 13.52 7.97
C LEU A 491 -25.35 14.91 8.42
N LYS A 492 -24.61 15.59 9.29
CA LYS A 492 -24.83 17.03 9.54
C LYS A 492 -24.51 17.87 8.31
N ASP A 493 -23.73 17.31 7.38
CA ASP A 493 -23.47 17.90 6.09
C ASP A 493 -24.65 17.67 5.14
N THR A 494 -25.33 18.73 4.75
CA THR A 494 -26.53 18.71 3.90
C THR A 494 -26.24 18.27 2.44
N ASP A 495 -24.95 18.24 2.03
CA ASP A 495 -24.53 17.81 0.68
C ASP A 495 -24.04 16.34 0.68
N LEU A 496 -24.46 15.57 1.67
CA LEU A 496 -24.21 14.14 1.78
C LEU A 496 -25.52 13.35 1.75
N ARG A 497 -25.59 12.32 0.92
CA ARG A 497 -26.63 11.31 0.87
C ARG A 497 -26.07 9.98 1.38
N TYR A 498 -26.75 9.38 2.34
CA TYR A 498 -26.38 8.10 2.94
C TYR A 498 -27.34 7.01 2.53
N VAL A 499 -26.81 5.84 2.22
CA VAL A 499 -27.54 4.66 1.77
C VAL A 499 -27.09 3.47 2.63
N TRP A 500 -28.07 2.78 3.21
CA TRP A 500 -27.85 1.54 3.93
C TRP A 500 -28.25 0.34 3.06
N ARG A 501 -27.38 -0.68 3.02
CA ARG A 501 -27.64 -2.00 2.44
C ARG A 501 -27.31 -3.08 3.45
N HIS A 502 -28.20 -4.06 3.55
CA HIS A 502 -28.05 -5.14 4.50
C HIS A 502 -27.00 -6.15 4.09
N LEU A 503 -26.13 -6.52 5.05
CA LEU A 503 -25.19 -7.63 4.93
C LEU A 503 -25.10 -8.39 6.26
N PRO A 504 -26.15 -9.15 6.63
CA PRO A 504 -26.16 -9.92 7.87
C PRO A 504 -25.12 -11.06 7.79
N LEU A 505 -24.18 -11.07 8.73
CA LEU A 505 -23.13 -12.08 8.87
C LEU A 505 -23.59 -13.18 9.83
N THR A 506 -24.50 -14.02 9.36
CA THR A 506 -25.21 -15.01 10.19
C THR A 506 -24.34 -16.11 10.78
N ASP A 507 -23.12 -16.28 10.28
CA ASP A 507 -22.09 -17.19 10.79
C ASP A 507 -21.44 -16.70 12.10
N VAL A 508 -21.47 -15.38 12.35
CA VAL A 508 -20.90 -14.73 13.56
C VAL A 508 -21.94 -13.96 14.37
N HIS A 509 -23.04 -13.55 13.75
CA HIS A 509 -24.12 -12.76 14.36
C HIS A 509 -25.47 -13.49 14.20
N PRO A 510 -25.92 -14.25 15.21
CA PRO A 510 -27.08 -15.14 15.08
C PRO A 510 -28.42 -14.41 14.87
N HIS A 511 -28.55 -13.15 15.33
CA HIS A 511 -29.76 -12.36 15.20
C HIS A 511 -29.74 -11.37 14.02
N ALA A 512 -28.62 -11.26 13.30
CA ALA A 512 -28.44 -10.26 12.24
C ALA A 512 -29.51 -10.33 11.14
N GLN A 513 -29.89 -11.54 10.72
CA GLN A 513 -30.94 -11.73 9.71
C GLN A 513 -32.30 -11.23 10.23
N LEU A 514 -32.68 -11.58 11.47
CA LEU A 514 -33.91 -11.15 12.08
C LEU A 514 -33.95 -9.64 12.32
N ALA A 515 -32.85 -9.04 12.74
CA ALA A 515 -32.72 -7.59 12.91
C ALA A 515 -32.89 -6.85 11.56
N ALA A 516 -32.29 -7.39 10.50
CA ALA A 516 -32.48 -6.84 9.15
C ALA A 516 -33.96 -6.94 8.69
N GLU A 517 -34.58 -8.08 8.87
CA GLU A 517 -36.02 -8.26 8.55
C GLU A 517 -36.92 -7.34 9.38
N ALA A 518 -36.61 -7.12 10.66
CA ALA A 518 -37.34 -6.20 11.54
C ALA A 518 -37.23 -4.75 11.05
N SER A 519 -36.05 -4.31 10.61
CA SER A 519 -35.89 -2.97 10.05
C SER A 519 -36.67 -2.79 8.75
N GLU A 520 -36.74 -3.81 7.89
CA GLU A 520 -37.53 -3.79 6.66
C GLU A 520 -39.05 -3.85 6.95
N ALA A 521 -39.48 -4.63 7.93
CA ALA A 521 -40.88 -4.66 8.36
C ALA A 521 -41.34 -3.30 8.92
N ALA A 522 -40.46 -2.61 9.65
CA ALA A 522 -40.69 -1.23 10.07
C ALA A 522 -40.67 -0.28 8.87
N GLY A 523 -39.79 -0.51 7.89
CA GLY A 523 -39.72 0.23 6.64
C GLY A 523 -41.01 0.13 5.81
N ALA A 524 -41.65 -1.04 5.78
CA ALA A 524 -42.95 -1.24 5.15
C ALA A 524 -44.09 -0.44 5.83
N GLN A 525 -43.83 0.11 7.01
CA GLN A 525 -44.71 1.02 7.76
C GLN A 525 -44.16 2.46 7.83
N GLY A 526 -43.12 2.78 7.01
CA GLY A 526 -42.52 4.11 6.91
C GLY A 526 -41.59 4.49 8.05
N ARG A 527 -41.08 3.49 8.82
CA ARG A 527 -40.23 3.70 10.01
C ARG A 527 -38.89 2.95 9.93
N PHE A 528 -38.32 2.82 8.74
CA PHE A 528 -37.04 2.11 8.54
C PHE A 528 -35.93 2.72 9.40
N TRP A 529 -35.72 4.02 9.26
CA TRP A 529 -34.57 4.68 9.88
C TRP A 529 -34.68 4.73 11.41
N GLU A 530 -35.88 4.87 11.94
CA GLU A 530 -36.12 4.85 13.38
C GLU A 530 -35.81 3.47 13.97
N MET A 531 -36.18 2.39 13.24
CA MET A 531 -35.85 1.04 13.67
C MET A 531 -34.37 0.76 13.50
N HIS A 532 -33.77 1.12 12.37
CA HIS A 532 -32.33 1.01 12.10
C HIS A 532 -31.48 1.63 13.22
N ASP A 533 -31.72 2.91 13.52
CA ASP A 533 -30.97 3.63 14.54
C ASP A 533 -31.15 2.99 15.92
N ARG A 534 -32.37 2.54 16.20
CA ARG A 534 -32.69 1.90 17.49
C ARG A 534 -31.99 0.55 17.64
N LEU A 535 -31.95 -0.27 16.61
CA LEU A 535 -31.28 -1.57 16.68
C LEU A 535 -29.78 -1.43 16.83
N LEU A 536 -29.14 -0.46 16.15
CA LEU A 536 -27.71 -0.16 16.34
C LEU A 536 -27.39 0.41 17.74
N ASP A 537 -28.31 1.19 18.33
CA ASP A 537 -28.15 1.72 19.68
C ASP A 537 -28.39 0.64 20.76
N HIS A 538 -29.06 -0.49 20.41
CA HIS A 538 -29.46 -1.56 21.38
C HIS A 538 -29.08 -2.96 20.84
N GLN A 539 -27.83 -3.14 20.40
CA GLN A 539 -27.35 -4.40 19.83
C GLN A 539 -27.35 -5.60 20.82
N ASP A 540 -27.54 -5.34 22.09
CA ASP A 540 -27.75 -6.34 23.14
C ASP A 540 -29.21 -6.83 23.27
N ARG A 541 -30.14 -6.27 22.47
CA ARG A 541 -31.60 -6.52 22.54
C ARG A 541 -32.16 -6.80 21.14
N LEU A 542 -31.77 -7.91 20.55
CA LEU A 542 -32.14 -8.32 19.18
C LEU A 542 -32.91 -9.65 19.13
N GLU A 543 -33.28 -10.18 20.29
CA GLU A 543 -34.15 -11.37 20.39
C GLU A 543 -35.53 -11.07 19.79
N PRO A 544 -36.31 -12.08 19.32
CA PRO A 544 -37.63 -11.85 18.74
C PRO A 544 -38.59 -11.04 19.61
N HIS A 545 -38.54 -11.19 20.95
CA HIS A 545 -39.36 -10.43 21.86
C HIS A 545 -38.91 -8.97 22.00
N ASP A 546 -37.61 -8.70 21.94
CA ASP A 546 -37.04 -7.35 21.94
C ASP A 546 -37.43 -6.57 20.69
N LEU A 547 -37.36 -7.25 19.52
CA LEU A 547 -37.75 -6.65 18.24
C LEU A 547 -39.23 -6.22 18.22
N LEU A 548 -40.11 -7.02 18.85
CA LEU A 548 -41.52 -6.66 19.03
C LEU A 548 -41.68 -5.49 20.02
N GLU A 549 -40.86 -5.39 21.04
CA GLU A 549 -40.86 -4.26 21.99
C GLU A 549 -40.39 -2.98 21.29
N HIS A 550 -39.31 -3.05 20.49
CA HIS A 550 -38.87 -1.94 19.67
C HIS A 550 -39.95 -1.47 18.69
N ALA A 551 -40.65 -2.40 18.03
CA ALA A 551 -41.76 -2.08 17.13
C ALA A 551 -42.91 -1.38 17.89
N ARG A 552 -43.23 -1.83 19.11
CA ARG A 552 -44.26 -1.21 19.99
C ARG A 552 -43.88 0.21 20.36
N GLU A 553 -42.63 0.44 20.77
CA GLU A 553 -42.13 1.77 21.15
C GLU A 553 -42.09 2.75 20.00
N LEU A 554 -41.89 2.25 18.77
CA LEU A 554 -41.98 3.05 17.54
C LEU A 554 -43.43 3.28 17.07
N GLY A 555 -44.44 2.70 17.76
CA GLY A 555 -45.85 2.86 17.43
C GLY A 555 -46.28 2.15 16.14
N LEU A 556 -45.61 1.05 15.78
CA LEU A 556 -45.94 0.24 14.59
C LEU A 556 -47.20 -0.61 14.84
N ASP A 557 -47.88 -0.98 13.75
CA ASP A 557 -48.89 -2.05 13.78
C ASP A 557 -48.19 -3.39 14.07
N LEU A 558 -48.36 -3.84 15.32
CA LEU A 558 -47.68 -5.04 15.82
C LEU A 558 -48.20 -6.32 15.18
N ALA A 559 -49.47 -6.36 14.74
CA ALA A 559 -50.02 -7.54 14.07
C ALA A 559 -49.36 -7.70 12.71
N ARG A 560 -49.32 -6.64 11.92
CA ARG A 560 -48.66 -6.61 10.62
C ARG A 560 -47.15 -6.87 10.76
N PHE A 561 -46.47 -6.22 11.70
CA PHE A 561 -45.05 -6.41 11.96
C PHE A 561 -44.73 -7.87 12.28
N ARG A 562 -45.50 -8.49 13.19
CA ARG A 562 -45.29 -9.90 13.55
C ARG A 562 -45.55 -10.84 12.39
N ASP A 563 -46.61 -10.61 11.57
CA ASP A 563 -46.90 -11.43 10.42
C ASP A 563 -45.77 -11.31 9.35
N ASP A 564 -45.22 -10.10 9.11
CA ASP A 564 -44.12 -9.87 8.22
C ASP A 564 -42.85 -10.63 8.68
N MET A 565 -42.59 -10.68 10.01
CA MET A 565 -41.47 -11.42 10.60
C MET A 565 -41.65 -12.93 10.51
N ILE A 566 -42.85 -13.46 10.81
CA ILE A 566 -43.12 -14.91 10.79
C ILE A 566 -43.07 -15.45 9.35
N GLU A 567 -43.57 -14.70 8.39
CA GLU A 567 -43.60 -15.10 6.99
C GLU A 567 -42.33 -14.76 6.22
N HIS A 568 -41.33 -14.17 6.88
CA HIS A 568 -40.06 -13.73 6.28
C HIS A 568 -40.26 -12.91 5.01
N ARG A 569 -41.28 -12.03 4.95
CA ARG A 569 -41.68 -11.29 3.76
C ARG A 569 -40.59 -10.44 3.14
N HIS A 570 -39.63 -9.99 3.98
CA HIS A 570 -38.55 -9.11 3.57
C HIS A 570 -37.22 -9.83 3.29
N ALA A 571 -37.13 -11.15 3.48
CA ALA A 571 -35.90 -11.93 3.28
C ALA A 571 -35.36 -11.80 1.83
N ALA A 572 -36.25 -11.75 0.81
CA ALA A 572 -35.84 -11.58 -0.58
C ALA A 572 -35.21 -10.20 -0.87
N ARG A 573 -35.62 -9.16 -0.12
CA ARG A 573 -35.00 -7.83 -0.18
C ARG A 573 -33.57 -7.89 0.36
N ILE A 574 -33.38 -8.44 1.54
CA ILE A 574 -32.08 -8.59 2.17
C ILE A 574 -31.15 -9.44 1.31
N ALA A 575 -31.66 -10.54 0.73
CA ALA A 575 -30.87 -11.40 -0.17
C ALA A 575 -30.35 -10.64 -1.41
N ARG A 576 -31.07 -9.65 -1.92
CA ARG A 576 -30.61 -8.79 -3.03
C ARG A 576 -29.44 -7.89 -2.58
N ASP A 577 -29.52 -7.33 -1.39
CA ASP A 577 -28.43 -6.52 -0.85
C ASP A 577 -27.17 -7.38 -0.62
N VAL A 578 -27.33 -8.60 -0.10
CA VAL A 578 -26.24 -9.59 0.05
C VAL A 578 -25.62 -9.93 -1.30
N ALA A 579 -26.44 -10.23 -2.32
CA ALA A 579 -25.94 -10.51 -3.67
C ALA A 579 -25.20 -9.30 -4.28
N SER A 580 -25.70 -8.09 -4.03
CA SER A 580 -25.02 -6.84 -4.42
C SER A 580 -23.67 -6.66 -3.71
N ALA A 581 -23.58 -7.05 -2.43
CA ALA A 581 -22.34 -7.05 -1.66
C ALA A 581 -21.32 -8.03 -2.25
N ASP A 582 -21.74 -9.27 -2.55
CA ASP A 582 -20.88 -10.31 -3.14
C ASP A 582 -20.33 -9.86 -4.51
N MET A 583 -21.19 -9.29 -5.37
CA MET A 583 -20.78 -8.75 -6.68
C MET A 583 -19.83 -7.54 -6.55
N SER A 584 -19.93 -6.78 -5.45
CA SER A 584 -19.03 -5.65 -5.15
C SER A 584 -17.77 -6.08 -4.36
N GLY A 585 -17.58 -7.39 -4.13
CA GLY A 585 -16.44 -7.95 -3.40
C GLY A 585 -16.43 -7.60 -1.91
N VAL A 586 -17.60 -7.37 -1.30
CA VAL A 586 -17.75 -7.04 0.11
C VAL A 586 -17.80 -8.34 0.93
N ALA A 587 -16.85 -8.51 1.83
CA ALA A 587 -16.72 -9.71 2.66
C ALA A 587 -16.96 -9.47 4.16
N GLY A 588 -17.22 -8.24 4.59
CA GLY A 588 -17.42 -7.89 6.00
C GLY A 588 -18.04 -6.51 6.21
N THR A 589 -18.49 -6.25 7.44
CA THR A 589 -19.20 -5.03 7.85
C THR A 589 -18.48 -4.26 8.94
N PRO A 590 -18.55 -2.91 8.95
CA PRO A 590 -19.09 -2.08 7.87
C PRO A 590 -18.14 -1.99 6.67
N THR A 591 -18.69 -1.91 5.46
CA THR A 591 -17.93 -1.57 4.26
C THR A 591 -18.57 -0.36 3.58
N PHE A 592 -17.77 0.68 3.32
CA PHE A 592 -18.22 1.96 2.78
C PHE A 592 -17.82 2.14 1.32
N PHE A 593 -18.75 2.73 0.54
CA PHE A 593 -18.48 3.22 -0.81
C PHE A 593 -18.88 4.70 -0.91
N ILE A 594 -18.01 5.51 -1.51
CA ILE A 594 -18.22 6.95 -1.69
C ILE A 594 -18.30 7.23 -3.19
N ASN A 595 -19.46 7.67 -3.67
CA ASN A 595 -19.77 7.80 -5.10
C ASN A 595 -19.38 6.54 -5.90
N GLY A 596 -19.76 5.37 -5.37
CA GLY A 596 -19.51 4.06 -5.99
C GLY A 596 -18.08 3.52 -5.85
N ARG A 597 -17.16 4.24 -5.23
CA ARG A 597 -15.79 3.79 -4.98
C ARG A 597 -15.63 3.26 -3.55
N ARG A 598 -15.05 2.07 -3.42
CA ARG A 598 -14.79 1.46 -2.11
C ARG A 598 -13.81 2.29 -1.28
N HIS A 599 -14.14 2.54 -0.03
CA HIS A 599 -13.26 3.14 0.96
C HIS A 599 -12.42 2.04 1.62
N HIS A 600 -11.10 2.10 1.45
CA HIS A 600 -10.16 1.12 2.02
C HIS A 600 -9.53 1.57 3.34
N GLY A 601 -9.85 2.78 3.79
CA GLY A 601 -9.37 3.35 5.06
C GLY A 601 -10.15 2.88 6.28
N SER A 602 -9.75 3.36 7.46
CA SER A 602 -10.53 3.18 8.68
C SER A 602 -11.84 3.99 8.58
N PHE A 603 -12.88 3.53 9.28
CA PHE A 603 -14.19 4.22 9.33
C PHE A 603 -14.26 5.31 10.42
N ASN A 604 -13.13 5.96 10.75
CA ASN A 604 -13.14 7.11 11.66
C ASN A 604 -13.55 8.40 10.91
N LEU A 605 -13.92 9.43 11.67
CA LEU A 605 -14.41 10.70 11.13
C LEU A 605 -13.39 11.36 10.20
N GLU A 606 -12.10 11.32 10.54
CA GLU A 606 -11.04 11.98 9.77
C GLU A 606 -10.91 11.38 8.36
N THR A 607 -10.81 10.06 8.27
CA THR A 607 -10.59 9.36 6.99
C THR A 607 -11.81 9.40 6.09
N LEU A 608 -13.03 9.21 6.63
CA LEU A 608 -14.27 9.32 5.86
C LEU A 608 -14.52 10.75 5.40
N SER A 609 -14.31 11.77 6.27
CA SER A 609 -14.46 13.18 5.89
C SER A 609 -13.50 13.57 4.77
N ALA A 610 -12.24 13.09 4.82
CA ALA A 610 -11.26 13.35 3.76
C ALA A 610 -11.71 12.73 2.43
N ALA A 611 -12.18 11.48 2.43
CA ALA A 611 -12.66 10.81 1.24
C ALA A 611 -13.94 11.44 0.66
N ILE A 612 -14.87 11.90 1.52
CA ILE A 612 -16.06 12.65 1.14
C ILE A 612 -15.67 14.01 0.53
N ALA A 613 -14.72 14.72 1.11
CA ALA A 613 -14.22 15.99 0.58
C ALA A 613 -13.61 15.81 -0.83
N ASP A 614 -12.85 14.74 -1.04
CA ASP A 614 -12.30 14.37 -2.35
C ASP A 614 -13.41 14.07 -3.37
N ALA A 615 -14.44 13.33 -2.98
CA ALA A 615 -15.58 13.01 -3.83
C ALA A 615 -16.37 14.26 -4.20
N ARG A 616 -16.59 15.18 -3.24
CA ARG A 616 -17.23 16.47 -3.45
C ARG A 616 -16.45 17.37 -4.42
N ALA A 617 -15.14 17.45 -4.22
CA ALA A 617 -14.27 18.23 -5.09
C ALA A 617 -14.38 17.78 -6.56
N ARG A 618 -14.57 16.48 -6.80
CA ARG A 618 -14.80 15.93 -8.15
C ARG A 618 -16.15 16.27 -8.72
N ALA A 619 -17.21 16.12 -7.93
CA ALA A 619 -18.55 16.47 -8.37
C ALA A 619 -18.64 17.95 -8.79
N LEU A 620 -17.87 18.84 -8.12
CA LEU A 620 -17.75 20.24 -8.50
C LEU A 620 -17.02 20.44 -9.85
N ILE A 621 -16.04 19.60 -10.18
CA ILE A 621 -15.34 19.66 -11.47
C ILE A 621 -16.29 19.23 -12.60
N GLU A 622 -17.04 18.14 -12.40
CA GLU A 622 -18.01 17.61 -13.37
C GLU A 622 -19.15 18.61 -13.67
N THR A 623 -19.62 19.34 -12.66
CA THR A 623 -20.68 20.35 -12.83
C THR A 623 -20.18 21.68 -13.42
N SER A 624 -18.87 21.93 -13.43
CA SER A 624 -18.26 23.18 -13.95
C SER A 624 -17.63 23.04 -15.34
N GLY A 625 -17.71 21.88 -15.98
CA GLY A 625 -17.28 21.60 -17.35
C GLY A 625 -18.44 21.48 -18.27
#